data_b7e4708c0cb6dae8d168b06b874726f4
#
_entry.id   b7e4708c0cb6dae8d168b06b874726f4
#
_cell.length_a   1.000
_cell.length_b   1.000
_cell.length_c   1.000
_cell.angle_alpha   90.00
_cell.angle_beta   90.00
_cell.angle_gamma   90.00
#
_symmetry.space_group_name_H-M   'P 1'
#
loop_
_entity.id
_entity.type
_entity.pdbx_description
1 polymer ?
#
loop_
_entity_poly.entity_id
_entity_poly.type
_entity_poly.pdbx_seq_one_letter_code
_entity_poly.pdbx_strand_id
1 'polypeptide(L)'
;MTPKRGTFVTLDGPGAVGKSTALGLLAGRIRARGTDVLATAEPSSSSLGAFTRAHANELAGRALACLVAANRWEHIDTEIQPSLDAGKTVLCDRYLASTLVLQRLDGVPESYLLAVSNGILLPDLAVILTAEPRAITSRLAARGARHRFHAPTREVQLYAEAAETLRGMGVHVLEVDTTHLQPAAVADRITHALPHHTGSLTLHSLPDDPR
;
A
#
# COMPACT_ATOMS: atom_id res chain seq x y z
N MET A 1 12.23 3.73 -28.66
CA MET A 1 11.15 3.03 -27.93
C MET A 1 11.12 3.64 -26.54
N THR A 2 10.03 4.30 -26.17
CA THR A 2 9.85 4.80 -24.78
C THR A 2 9.84 3.59 -23.83
N PRO A 3 10.65 3.58 -22.78
CA PRO A 3 10.63 2.48 -21.83
C PRO A 3 9.20 2.37 -21.25
N LYS A 4 8.72 1.13 -21.15
CA LYS A 4 7.40 0.86 -20.59
C LYS A 4 7.44 1.17 -19.09
N ARG A 5 6.50 1.98 -18.59
CA ARG A 5 6.37 2.28 -17.16
C ARG A 5 6.27 0.98 -16.35
N GLY A 6 6.94 0.93 -15.23
CA GLY A 6 6.87 -0.18 -14.27
C GLY A 6 5.48 -0.32 -13.63
N THR A 7 5.32 -1.38 -12.84
CA THR A 7 4.07 -1.68 -12.11
C THR A 7 4.18 -1.26 -10.67
N PHE A 8 3.19 -0.54 -10.14
CA PHE A 8 3.11 -0.13 -8.74
C PHE A 8 2.11 -0.99 -7.96
N VAL A 9 2.59 -1.70 -6.95
CA VAL A 9 1.78 -2.58 -6.08
C VAL A 9 1.95 -2.18 -4.63
N THR A 10 0.85 -2.02 -3.91
CA THR A 10 0.86 -1.75 -2.47
C THR A 10 0.34 -2.94 -1.69
N LEU A 11 0.91 -3.18 -0.51
CA LEU A 11 0.47 -4.21 0.43
C LEU A 11 0.06 -3.53 1.75
N ASP A 12 -1.22 -3.51 2.02
CA ASP A 12 -1.82 -2.90 3.20
C ASP A 12 -2.53 -3.95 4.07
N GLY A 13 -2.85 -3.61 5.30
CA GLY A 13 -3.55 -4.51 6.22
C GLY A 13 -3.09 -4.34 7.67
N PRO A 14 -3.77 -4.97 8.64
CA PRO A 14 -3.43 -4.94 10.06
C PRO A 14 -2.01 -5.38 10.37
N GLY A 15 -1.57 -5.11 11.59
CA GLY A 15 -0.33 -5.68 12.09
C GLY A 15 -0.36 -7.22 12.06
N ALA A 16 0.81 -7.85 11.84
CA ALA A 16 0.99 -9.31 11.88
C ALA A 16 0.18 -10.16 10.86
N VAL A 17 -0.45 -9.55 9.84
CA VAL A 17 -1.11 -10.30 8.76
C VAL A 17 -0.15 -10.87 7.71
N GLY A 18 1.15 -10.56 7.78
CA GLY A 18 2.17 -11.15 6.90
C GLY A 18 2.58 -10.30 5.72
N LYS A 19 2.29 -8.98 5.69
CA LYS A 19 2.64 -8.06 4.60
C LYS A 19 4.11 -8.15 4.16
N SER A 20 5.04 -7.91 5.08
CA SER A 20 6.48 -7.89 4.77
C SER A 20 7.00 -9.25 4.30
N THR A 21 6.44 -10.35 4.83
CA THR A 21 6.76 -11.71 4.37
C THR A 21 6.27 -11.94 2.94
N ALA A 22 5.02 -11.57 2.65
CA ALA A 22 4.43 -11.68 1.32
C ALA A 22 5.18 -10.82 0.30
N LEU A 23 5.54 -9.58 0.70
CA LEU A 23 6.31 -8.65 -0.13
C LEU A 23 7.70 -9.23 -0.48
N GLY A 24 8.42 -9.78 0.50
CA GLY A 24 9.72 -10.41 0.26
C GLY A 24 9.65 -11.60 -0.70
N LEU A 25 8.64 -12.47 -0.54
CA LEU A 25 8.41 -13.62 -1.43
C LEU A 25 8.03 -13.14 -2.84
N LEU A 26 7.15 -12.15 -2.96
CA LEU A 26 6.73 -11.58 -4.23
C LEU A 26 7.92 -10.95 -4.97
N ALA A 27 8.73 -10.14 -4.26
CA ALA A 27 9.93 -9.53 -4.82
C ALA A 27 10.91 -10.58 -5.37
N GLY A 28 11.15 -11.66 -4.62
CA GLY A 28 12.00 -12.78 -5.06
C GLY A 28 11.48 -13.43 -6.35
N ARG A 29 10.16 -13.67 -6.44
CA ARG A 29 9.54 -14.27 -7.63
C ARG A 29 9.61 -13.39 -8.87
N ILE A 30 9.40 -12.08 -8.70
CA ILE A 30 9.46 -11.12 -9.81
C ILE A 30 10.89 -11.00 -10.32
N ARG A 31 11.89 -10.92 -9.42
CA ARG A 31 13.31 -10.91 -9.79
C ARG A 31 13.73 -12.20 -10.51
N ALA A 32 13.25 -13.35 -10.08
CA ALA A 32 13.52 -14.63 -10.74
C ALA A 32 12.99 -14.71 -12.18
N ARG A 33 12.03 -13.84 -12.54
CA ARG A 33 11.51 -13.67 -13.90
C ARG A 33 12.26 -12.60 -14.72
N GLY A 34 13.35 -12.07 -14.20
CA GLY A 34 14.18 -11.08 -14.88
C GLY A 34 13.66 -9.63 -14.80
N THR A 35 12.71 -9.34 -13.93
CA THR A 35 12.19 -7.98 -13.75
C THR A 35 12.81 -7.34 -12.52
N ASP A 36 13.32 -6.11 -12.66
CA ASP A 36 13.84 -5.33 -11.53
C ASP A 36 12.73 -4.93 -10.56
N VAL A 37 13.03 -5.02 -9.27
CA VAL A 37 12.07 -4.72 -8.19
C VAL A 37 12.67 -3.74 -7.20
N LEU A 38 11.96 -2.63 -6.99
CA LEU A 38 12.09 -1.81 -5.77
C LEU A 38 11.13 -2.37 -4.72
N ALA A 39 11.66 -2.78 -3.58
CA ALA A 39 10.87 -3.15 -2.40
C ALA A 39 11.03 -2.05 -1.36
N THR A 40 9.97 -1.33 -1.05
CA THR A 40 9.96 -0.17 -0.15
C THR A 40 8.79 -0.21 0.82
N ALA A 41 8.67 0.77 1.71
CA ALA A 41 7.60 0.84 2.72
C ALA A 41 7.30 2.28 3.11
N GLU A 42 6.11 2.55 3.64
CA GLU A 42 5.78 3.81 4.32
C GLU A 42 5.64 3.63 5.84
N PRO A 43 6.20 4.57 6.64
CA PRO A 43 7.04 5.71 6.23
C PRO A 43 8.34 5.26 5.53
N SER A 44 8.82 6.07 4.56
CA SER A 44 9.98 5.77 3.72
C SER A 44 11.31 5.68 4.49
N SER A 45 12.38 5.31 3.82
CA SER A 45 13.73 5.29 4.40
C SER A 45 14.40 6.67 4.44
N SER A 46 13.79 7.72 3.89
CA SER A 46 14.30 9.09 3.92
C SER A 46 14.39 9.67 5.33
N SER A 47 15.04 10.81 5.48
CA SER A 47 15.10 11.52 6.75
C SER A 47 13.71 11.90 7.27
N LEU A 48 12.80 12.31 6.37
CA LEU A 48 11.41 12.62 6.72
C LEU A 48 10.66 11.35 7.15
N GLY A 49 10.85 10.24 6.43
CA GLY A 49 10.26 8.96 6.78
C GLY A 49 10.78 8.40 8.11
N ALA A 50 12.08 8.54 8.37
CA ALA A 50 12.70 8.17 9.65
C ALA A 50 12.12 9.01 10.80
N PHE A 51 12.00 10.33 10.62
CA PHE A 51 11.35 11.22 11.58
C PHE A 51 9.89 10.82 11.82
N THR A 52 9.13 10.60 10.75
CA THR A 52 7.72 10.17 10.84
C THR A 52 7.58 8.88 11.65
N ARG A 53 8.44 7.90 11.40
CA ARG A 53 8.42 6.61 12.12
C ARG A 53 8.78 6.77 13.59
N ALA A 54 9.78 7.58 13.92
CA ALA A 54 10.21 7.81 15.28
C ALA A 54 9.11 8.46 16.14
N HIS A 55 8.35 9.40 15.56
CA HIS A 55 7.33 10.17 16.28
C HIS A 55 5.90 9.65 16.08
N ALA A 56 5.70 8.53 15.37
CA ALA A 56 4.36 7.99 15.11
C ALA A 56 3.58 7.60 16.36
N ASN A 57 4.23 7.36 17.50
CA ASN A 57 3.58 7.07 18.78
C ASN A 57 3.39 8.31 19.67
N GLU A 58 4.05 9.41 19.35
CA GLU A 58 3.99 10.67 20.10
C GLU A 58 2.97 11.63 19.48
N LEU A 59 2.90 11.65 18.17
CA LEU A 59 1.95 12.45 17.39
C LEU A 59 0.65 11.69 17.16
N ALA A 60 -0.46 12.43 17.03
CA ALA A 60 -1.77 11.88 16.76
C ALA A 60 -2.60 12.81 15.86
N GLY A 61 -3.75 12.30 15.40
CA GLY A 61 -4.74 13.09 14.70
C GLY A 61 -4.20 13.72 13.40
N ARG A 62 -4.61 14.96 13.13
CA ARG A 62 -4.26 15.67 11.89
C ARG A 62 -2.76 15.93 11.75
N ALA A 63 -2.05 16.18 12.85
CA ALA A 63 -0.60 16.41 12.81
C ALA A 63 0.13 15.21 12.24
N LEU A 64 -0.17 14.01 12.75
CA LEU A 64 0.43 12.77 12.21
C LEU A 64 -0.05 12.49 10.77
N ALA A 65 -1.33 12.76 10.46
CA ALA A 65 -1.86 12.58 9.11
C ALA A 65 -1.11 13.46 8.10
N CYS A 66 -0.86 14.73 8.41
CA CYS A 66 -0.09 15.64 7.56
C CYS A 66 1.37 15.16 7.39
N LEU A 67 1.99 14.69 8.47
CA LEU A 67 3.37 14.20 8.43
C LEU A 67 3.50 12.94 7.54
N VAL A 68 2.55 12.01 7.68
CA VAL A 68 2.47 10.81 6.82
C VAL A 68 2.22 11.19 5.36
N ALA A 69 1.34 12.17 5.09
CA ALA A 69 1.08 12.65 3.74
C ALA A 69 2.32 13.32 3.12
N ALA A 70 3.02 14.17 3.88
CA ALA A 70 4.26 14.80 3.44
C ALA A 70 5.34 13.77 3.09
N ASN A 71 5.52 12.75 3.94
CA ASN A 71 6.47 11.67 3.64
C ASN A 71 6.06 10.87 2.40
N ARG A 72 4.76 10.64 2.18
CA ARG A 72 4.28 9.96 0.96
C ARG A 72 4.63 10.75 -0.30
N TRP A 73 4.41 12.07 -0.32
CA TRP A 73 4.77 12.90 -1.46
C TRP A 73 6.26 12.86 -1.75
N GLU A 74 7.11 13.04 -0.72
CA GLU A 74 8.55 12.88 -0.88
C GLU A 74 8.93 11.49 -1.42
N HIS A 75 8.33 10.42 -0.89
CA HIS A 75 8.59 9.05 -1.30
C HIS A 75 8.19 8.79 -2.76
N ILE A 76 7.04 9.34 -3.19
CA ILE A 76 6.61 9.28 -4.60
C ILE A 76 7.65 9.95 -5.50
N ASP A 77 8.03 11.19 -5.18
CA ASP A 77 8.87 12.01 -6.04
C ASP A 77 10.32 11.50 -6.11
N THR A 78 10.84 11.00 -4.99
CA THR A 78 12.26 10.64 -4.88
C THR A 78 12.58 9.19 -5.14
N GLU A 79 11.63 8.26 -4.99
CA GLU A 79 11.90 6.84 -5.05
C GLU A 79 10.91 6.06 -5.94
N ILE A 80 9.58 6.24 -5.72
CA ILE A 80 8.58 5.42 -6.41
C ILE A 80 8.51 5.78 -7.89
N GLN A 81 8.23 7.06 -8.21
CA GLN A 81 8.05 7.50 -9.59
C GLN A 81 9.32 7.29 -10.44
N PRO A 82 10.54 7.66 -9.99
CA PRO A 82 11.76 7.36 -10.73
C PRO A 82 11.98 5.87 -11.01
N SER A 83 11.60 5.00 -10.07
CA SER A 83 11.71 3.55 -10.26
C SER A 83 10.71 3.02 -11.28
N LEU A 84 9.49 3.55 -11.28
CA LEU A 84 8.46 3.20 -12.28
C LEU A 84 8.87 3.68 -13.68
N ASP A 85 9.45 4.87 -13.79
CA ASP A 85 9.93 5.43 -15.05
C ASP A 85 11.11 4.62 -15.60
N ALA A 86 11.91 4.02 -14.71
CA ALA A 86 12.95 3.06 -15.07
C ALA A 86 12.41 1.66 -15.42
N GLY A 87 11.09 1.44 -15.45
CA GLY A 87 10.45 0.17 -15.78
C GLY A 87 10.46 -0.88 -14.67
N LYS A 88 10.84 -0.53 -13.44
CA LYS A 88 10.87 -1.45 -12.31
C LYS A 88 9.47 -1.74 -11.76
N THR A 89 9.26 -2.93 -11.23
CA THR A 89 8.11 -3.18 -10.36
C THR A 89 8.39 -2.57 -8.98
N VAL A 90 7.50 -1.72 -8.49
CA VAL A 90 7.56 -1.14 -7.15
C VAL A 90 6.58 -1.87 -6.23
N LEU A 91 7.08 -2.44 -5.14
CA LEU A 91 6.30 -3.08 -4.07
C LEU A 91 6.43 -2.25 -2.80
N CYS A 92 5.33 -1.70 -2.31
CA CYS A 92 5.32 -0.84 -1.11
C CYS A 92 4.54 -1.48 0.04
N ASP A 93 5.20 -1.74 1.18
CA ASP A 93 4.53 -2.15 2.42
C ASP A 93 3.92 -0.92 3.07
N ARG A 94 2.60 -0.83 3.08
CA ARG A 94 1.75 0.28 3.45
C ARG A 94 1.75 1.43 2.43
N TYR A 95 0.53 1.97 2.23
CA TYR A 95 0.31 3.14 1.40
C TYR A 95 -1.01 3.83 1.83
N LEU A 96 -1.81 4.33 0.87
CA LEU A 96 -3.04 5.10 1.13
C LEU A 96 -4.04 4.34 2.02
N ALA A 97 -4.26 3.03 1.78
CA ALA A 97 -5.21 2.26 2.59
C ALA A 97 -4.81 2.24 4.07
N SER A 98 -3.52 2.12 4.40
CA SER A 98 -3.04 2.21 5.78
C SER A 98 -3.32 3.59 6.39
N THR A 99 -3.22 4.67 5.63
CA THR A 99 -3.60 6.03 6.08
C THR A 99 -5.10 6.12 6.37
N LEU A 100 -5.94 5.63 5.43
CA LEU A 100 -7.39 5.62 5.61
C LEU A 100 -7.85 4.80 6.82
N VAL A 101 -7.01 3.90 7.32
CA VAL A 101 -7.31 3.10 8.51
C VAL A 101 -6.68 3.70 9.76
N LEU A 102 -5.37 3.86 9.78
CA LEU A 102 -4.64 4.20 11.02
C LEU A 102 -4.96 5.61 11.52
N GLN A 103 -5.07 6.59 10.63
CA GLN A 103 -5.42 7.95 11.02
C GLN A 103 -6.93 8.10 11.35
N ARG A 104 -7.80 7.25 10.78
CA ARG A 104 -9.21 7.18 11.21
C ARG A 104 -9.34 6.60 12.62
N LEU A 105 -8.49 5.64 13.00
CA LEU A 105 -8.40 5.16 14.39
C LEU A 105 -7.91 6.26 15.33
N ASP A 106 -7.16 7.24 14.84
CA ASP A 106 -6.78 8.47 15.54
C ASP A 106 -7.88 9.57 15.52
N GLY A 107 -9.06 9.27 15.00
CA GLY A 107 -10.18 10.20 14.95
C GLY A 107 -10.14 11.22 13.81
N VAL A 108 -9.28 11.05 12.80
CA VAL A 108 -9.23 11.94 11.62
C VAL A 108 -10.32 11.52 10.63
N PRO A 109 -11.19 12.44 10.17
CA PRO A 109 -12.20 12.12 9.17
C PRO A 109 -11.59 11.65 7.84
N GLU A 110 -12.22 10.67 7.20
CA GLU A 110 -11.77 10.14 5.90
C GLU A 110 -11.68 11.22 4.84
N SER A 111 -12.66 12.13 4.79
CA SER A 111 -12.67 13.25 3.84
C SER A 111 -11.43 14.15 3.95
N TYR A 112 -10.93 14.36 5.18
CA TYR A 112 -9.68 15.10 5.39
C TYR A 112 -8.47 14.32 4.86
N LEU A 113 -8.42 12.99 5.11
CA LEU A 113 -7.33 12.13 4.63
C LEU A 113 -7.28 12.06 3.11
N LEU A 114 -8.43 12.00 2.46
CA LEU A 114 -8.55 12.05 1.01
C LEU A 114 -8.12 13.42 0.47
N ALA A 115 -8.50 14.50 1.13
CA ALA A 115 -8.11 15.86 0.72
C ALA A 115 -6.59 16.07 0.76
N VAL A 116 -5.91 15.66 1.83
CA VAL A 116 -4.43 15.80 1.94
C VAL A 116 -3.67 14.80 1.07
N SER A 117 -4.36 13.79 0.55
CA SER A 117 -3.82 12.78 -0.38
C SER A 117 -4.28 13.01 -1.83
N ASN A 118 -4.97 14.12 -2.11
CA ASN A 118 -5.48 14.36 -3.46
C ASN A 118 -4.35 14.52 -4.46
N GLY A 119 -4.43 13.80 -5.58
CA GLY A 119 -3.43 13.83 -6.65
C GLY A 119 -2.21 12.94 -6.45
N ILE A 120 -2.14 12.13 -5.37
CA ILE A 120 -1.06 11.16 -5.21
C ILE A 120 -1.07 10.13 -6.33
N LEU A 121 0.06 9.50 -6.54
CA LEU A 121 0.17 8.35 -7.43
C LEU A 121 -0.66 7.18 -6.89
N LEU A 122 -1.64 6.70 -7.65
CA LEU A 122 -2.42 5.51 -7.29
C LEU A 122 -1.71 4.23 -7.75
N PRO A 123 -1.81 3.12 -6.97
CA PRO A 123 -1.22 1.86 -7.37
C PRO A 123 -2.00 1.20 -8.52
N ASP A 124 -1.30 0.45 -9.35
CA ASP A 124 -1.90 -0.42 -10.36
C ASP A 124 -2.64 -1.61 -9.71
N LEU A 125 -2.16 -2.05 -8.53
CA LEU A 125 -2.80 -3.05 -7.69
C LEU A 125 -2.61 -2.71 -6.21
N ALA A 126 -3.70 -2.54 -5.49
CA ALA A 126 -3.70 -2.47 -4.02
C ALA A 126 -4.07 -3.83 -3.44
N VAL A 127 -3.17 -4.41 -2.64
CA VAL A 127 -3.41 -5.68 -1.95
C VAL A 127 -3.74 -5.39 -0.49
N ILE A 128 -4.94 -5.76 -0.07
CA ILE A 128 -5.38 -5.66 1.32
C ILE A 128 -5.30 -7.05 1.95
N LEU A 129 -4.32 -7.26 2.81
CA LEU A 129 -4.22 -8.49 3.59
C LEU A 129 -5.04 -8.35 4.86
N THR A 130 -5.86 -9.35 5.15
CA THR A 130 -6.67 -9.42 6.37
C THR A 130 -6.48 -10.76 7.07
N ALA A 131 -7.00 -10.89 8.27
CA ALA A 131 -7.13 -12.14 9.00
C ALA A 131 -8.20 -11.99 10.07
N GLU A 132 -8.68 -13.12 10.61
CA GLU A 132 -9.56 -13.10 11.79
C GLU A 132 -8.94 -12.30 12.94
N PRO A 133 -9.71 -11.45 13.66
CA PRO A 133 -9.18 -10.65 14.77
C PRO A 133 -8.45 -11.46 15.84
N ARG A 134 -8.91 -12.68 16.12
CA ARG A 134 -8.25 -13.59 17.07
C ARG A 134 -6.87 -14.03 16.56
N ALA A 135 -6.74 -14.32 15.27
CA ALA A 135 -5.46 -14.68 14.66
C ALA A 135 -4.48 -13.51 14.68
N ILE A 136 -4.95 -12.29 14.40
CA ILE A 136 -4.15 -11.06 14.50
C ILE A 136 -3.63 -10.89 15.93
N THR A 137 -4.51 -10.95 16.93
CA THR A 137 -4.15 -10.82 18.34
C THR A 137 -3.10 -11.84 18.77
N SER A 138 -3.28 -13.12 18.42
CA SER A 138 -2.35 -14.20 18.73
C SER A 138 -0.96 -13.97 18.10
N ARG A 139 -0.94 -13.58 16.81
CA ARG A 139 0.31 -13.30 16.08
C ARG A 139 1.05 -12.07 16.60
N LEU A 140 0.32 -11.04 17.06
CA LEU A 140 0.90 -9.87 17.71
C LEU A 140 1.51 -10.20 19.05
N ALA A 141 0.81 -10.95 19.89
CA ALA A 141 1.31 -11.42 21.19
C ALA A 141 2.60 -12.24 21.03
N ALA A 142 2.65 -13.16 20.07
CA ALA A 142 3.83 -13.96 19.76
C ALA A 142 5.06 -13.14 19.32
N ARG A 143 4.84 -11.95 18.72
CA ARG A 143 5.92 -11.04 18.30
C ARG A 143 6.40 -10.09 19.39
N GLY A 144 5.74 -10.02 20.54
CA GLY A 144 6.02 -9.05 21.59
C GLY A 144 5.81 -7.58 21.13
N ALA A 145 5.11 -7.38 20.03
CA ALA A 145 4.94 -6.06 19.44
C ALA A 145 3.92 -5.24 20.22
N ARG A 146 4.31 -4.03 20.66
CA ARG A 146 3.36 -3.04 21.16
C ARG A 146 2.63 -2.43 19.97
N HIS A 147 1.32 -2.66 19.88
CA HIS A 147 0.47 -2.00 18.90
C HIS A 147 -0.12 -0.73 19.50
N ARG A 148 -0.06 0.38 18.74
CA ARG A 148 -0.69 1.65 19.12
C ARG A 148 -2.21 1.50 19.28
N PHE A 149 -2.84 0.72 18.41
CA PHE A 149 -4.28 0.48 18.41
C PHE A 149 -4.57 -0.96 18.82
N HIS A 150 -5.35 -1.13 19.91
CA HIS A 150 -5.78 -2.44 20.41
C HIS A 150 -7.22 -2.78 19.98
N ALA A 151 -7.52 -2.58 18.70
CA ALA A 151 -8.86 -2.78 18.14
C ALA A 151 -8.84 -3.59 16.84
N PRO A 152 -8.38 -4.88 16.84
CA PRO A 152 -8.23 -5.66 15.62
C PRO A 152 -9.51 -5.78 14.79
N THR A 153 -10.67 -5.94 15.44
CA THR A 153 -11.98 -6.01 14.75
C THR A 153 -12.28 -4.72 14.01
N ARG A 154 -12.09 -3.57 14.65
CA ARG A 154 -12.33 -2.27 14.00
C ARG A 154 -11.31 -1.99 12.91
N GLU A 155 -10.06 -2.38 13.11
CA GLU A 155 -9.01 -2.24 12.10
C GLU A 155 -9.35 -3.04 10.83
N VAL A 156 -9.78 -4.30 10.97
CA VAL A 156 -10.22 -5.14 9.83
C VAL A 156 -11.41 -4.50 9.10
N GLN A 157 -12.42 -4.01 9.83
CA GLN A 157 -13.56 -3.30 9.21
C GLN A 157 -13.10 -2.08 8.41
N LEU A 158 -12.21 -1.26 8.97
CA LEU A 158 -11.71 -0.06 8.31
C LEU A 158 -10.89 -0.40 7.04
N TYR A 159 -10.17 -1.54 7.02
CA TYR A 159 -9.50 -1.98 5.80
C TYR A 159 -10.49 -2.42 4.71
N ALA A 160 -11.61 -3.03 5.06
CA ALA A 160 -12.67 -3.32 4.10
C ALA A 160 -13.29 -2.03 3.54
N GLU A 161 -13.57 -1.03 4.40
CA GLU A 161 -14.04 0.29 3.97
C GLU A 161 -13.00 0.99 3.06
N ALA A 162 -11.70 0.94 3.41
CA ALA A 162 -10.62 1.50 2.59
C ALA A 162 -10.49 0.79 1.22
N ALA A 163 -10.74 -0.52 1.16
CA ALA A 163 -10.79 -1.25 -0.10
C ALA A 163 -11.89 -0.71 -1.02
N GLU A 164 -13.10 -0.46 -0.50
CA GLU A 164 -14.18 0.15 -1.28
C GLU A 164 -13.85 1.58 -1.73
N THR A 165 -13.24 2.39 -0.85
CA THR A 165 -12.78 3.74 -1.21
C THR A 165 -11.78 3.68 -2.37
N LEU A 166 -10.79 2.78 -2.33
CA LEU A 166 -9.82 2.62 -3.40
C LEU A 166 -10.47 2.15 -4.71
N ARG A 167 -11.43 1.21 -4.66
CA ARG A 167 -12.23 0.80 -5.84
C ARG A 167 -12.97 1.98 -6.45
N GLY A 168 -13.60 2.81 -5.61
CA GLY A 168 -14.25 4.06 -6.03
C GLY A 168 -13.30 5.06 -6.70
N MET A 169 -12.00 5.00 -6.39
CA MET A 169 -10.95 5.79 -7.05
C MET A 169 -10.41 5.13 -8.33
N GLY A 170 -10.96 3.99 -8.75
CA GLY A 170 -10.52 3.27 -9.95
C GLY A 170 -9.31 2.34 -9.75
N VAL A 171 -8.89 2.11 -8.51
CA VAL A 171 -7.78 1.19 -8.20
C VAL A 171 -8.25 -0.26 -8.26
N HIS A 172 -7.47 -1.14 -8.88
CA HIS A 172 -7.68 -2.57 -8.78
C HIS A 172 -7.31 -3.05 -7.38
N VAL A 173 -8.26 -3.62 -6.63
CA VAL A 173 -8.07 -4.06 -5.24
C VAL A 173 -8.21 -5.57 -5.12
N LEU A 174 -7.17 -6.22 -4.58
CA LEU A 174 -7.16 -7.62 -4.20
C LEU A 174 -7.23 -7.74 -2.68
N GLU A 175 -8.28 -8.37 -2.16
CA GLU A 175 -8.37 -8.74 -0.74
C GLU A 175 -7.97 -10.20 -0.54
N VAL A 176 -7.11 -10.45 0.46
CA VAL A 176 -6.63 -11.80 0.79
C VAL A 176 -6.74 -12.04 2.29
N ASP A 177 -7.60 -12.97 2.68
CA ASP A 177 -7.63 -13.49 4.05
C ASP A 177 -6.44 -14.44 4.26
N THR A 178 -5.58 -14.09 5.23
CA THR A 178 -4.38 -14.84 5.58
C THR A 178 -4.55 -15.70 6.83
N THR A 179 -5.77 -15.84 7.35
CA THR A 179 -6.04 -16.57 8.61
C THR A 179 -5.42 -17.96 8.58
N HIS A 180 -5.68 -18.71 7.51
CA HIS A 180 -5.23 -20.10 7.33
C HIS A 180 -4.27 -20.28 6.15
N LEU A 181 -3.85 -19.21 5.48
CA LEU A 181 -2.96 -19.30 4.33
C LEU A 181 -1.49 -19.30 4.75
N GLN A 182 -0.72 -20.19 4.11
CA GLN A 182 0.73 -20.12 4.17
C GLN A 182 1.26 -18.92 3.38
N PRO A 183 2.37 -18.31 3.79
CA PRO A 183 2.93 -17.14 3.10
C PRO A 183 3.16 -17.33 1.60
N ALA A 184 3.57 -18.54 1.18
CA ALA A 184 3.75 -18.85 -0.24
C ALA A 184 2.44 -18.77 -1.03
N ALA A 185 1.33 -19.27 -0.48
CA ALA A 185 0.01 -19.19 -1.12
C ALA A 185 -0.53 -17.75 -1.21
N VAL A 186 -0.22 -16.90 -0.22
CA VAL A 186 -0.51 -15.46 -0.30
C VAL A 186 0.24 -14.83 -1.47
N ALA A 187 1.55 -15.08 -1.57
CA ALA A 187 2.36 -14.56 -2.66
C ALA A 187 1.92 -15.11 -4.03
N ASP A 188 1.41 -16.35 -4.11
CA ASP A 188 0.84 -16.92 -5.34
C ASP A 188 -0.39 -16.14 -5.80
N ARG A 189 -1.34 -15.88 -4.88
CA ARG A 189 -2.55 -15.10 -5.18
C ARG A 189 -2.22 -13.70 -5.70
N ILE A 190 -1.27 -13.02 -5.05
CA ILE A 190 -0.83 -11.69 -5.49
C ILE A 190 -0.18 -11.78 -6.88
N THR A 191 0.68 -12.77 -7.10
CA THR A 191 1.37 -12.96 -8.40
C THR A 191 0.37 -13.14 -9.55
N HIS A 192 -0.73 -13.89 -9.33
CA HIS A 192 -1.76 -14.08 -10.34
C HIS A 192 -2.62 -12.84 -10.60
N ALA A 193 -2.71 -11.96 -9.63
CA ALA A 193 -3.46 -10.70 -9.75
C ALA A 193 -2.62 -9.53 -10.30
N LEU A 194 -1.30 -9.72 -10.49
CA LEU A 194 -0.47 -8.67 -11.06
C LEU A 194 -0.97 -8.31 -12.46
N PRO A 195 -1.04 -7.00 -12.80
CA PRO A 195 -1.42 -6.57 -14.13
C PRO A 195 -0.51 -7.21 -15.18
N HIS A 196 -1.11 -7.99 -16.08
CA HIS A 196 -0.39 -8.47 -17.26
C HIS A 196 -0.22 -7.29 -18.19
N HIS A 197 0.99 -6.82 -18.35
CA HIS A 197 1.28 -5.81 -19.34
C HIS A 197 1.27 -6.44 -20.75
N THR A 198 0.10 -6.85 -21.22
CA THR A 198 -0.11 -7.08 -22.65
C THR A 198 -0.02 -5.72 -23.35
N GLY A 199 0.94 -5.58 -24.25
CA GLY A 199 1.09 -4.38 -25.08
C GLY A 199 -0.16 -4.15 -25.91
N SER A 200 -1.04 -3.28 -25.45
CA SER A 200 -2.07 -2.68 -26.28
C SER A 200 -2.24 -1.23 -25.83
N LEU A 201 -1.67 -0.32 -26.60
CA LEU A 201 -1.99 1.09 -26.58
C LEU A 201 -3.41 1.25 -27.12
N THR A 202 -4.40 1.38 -26.25
CA THR A 202 -5.62 2.06 -26.65
C THR A 202 -5.35 3.55 -26.43
N LEU A 203 -4.91 4.21 -27.48
CA LEU A 203 -4.98 5.68 -27.59
C LEU A 203 -6.46 6.06 -27.49
N HIS A 204 -6.87 6.54 -26.36
CA HIS A 204 -8.06 7.37 -26.27
C HIS A 204 -7.65 8.72 -26.85
N SER A 205 -7.96 8.92 -28.13
CA SER A 205 -7.97 10.21 -28.75
C SER A 205 -8.98 11.07 -27.99
N LEU A 206 -8.50 12.14 -27.38
CA LEU A 206 -9.34 13.24 -26.91
C LEU A 206 -10.10 13.78 -28.13
N PRO A 207 -11.41 14.08 -28.02
CA PRO A 207 -12.12 14.79 -29.07
C PRO A 207 -11.49 16.16 -29.26
N ASP A 208 -11.23 16.52 -30.53
CA ASP A 208 -10.82 17.86 -30.93
C ASP A 208 -11.81 18.91 -30.36
N ASP A 209 -11.26 19.85 -29.61
CA ASP A 209 -11.95 21.07 -29.19
C ASP A 209 -12.07 22.00 -30.43
N PRO A 210 -13.28 22.30 -30.92
CA PRO A 210 -13.46 23.36 -31.90
C PRO A 210 -13.62 24.69 -31.16
N ARG A 211 -12.50 25.40 -31.01
CA ARG A 211 -12.35 26.82 -30.67
C ARG A 211 -12.82 27.31 -29.32
#